data_2ac6d1d65641dbd588d942a09f75972e
#
_entry.id   2ac6d1d65641dbd588d942a09f75972e
#
_cell.length_a   1.000
_cell.length_b   1.000
_cell.length_c   1.000
_cell.angle_alpha   90.00
_cell.angle_beta   90.00
_cell.angle_gamma   90.00
#
_symmetry.space_group_name_H-M   'P 1'
#
loop_
_entity.id
_entity.type
_entity.pdbx_description
1 polymer ?
#
loop_
_entity_poly.entity_id
_entity_poly.type
_entity_poly.pdbx_seq_one_letter_code
_entity_poly.pdbx_strand_id
1 'polypeptide(L)'
;MSIRPRLLALASASALLPAFLGISALPSWAIPTLIDTHPIPIGAVQGAGTTSPYAGRTVVVEGVVTGDFQGENQLGGVFIQDTGDGDEDTSDGIFIHDKGTNDLEIGDRVQVKGKVSEYKDQTQITPTAVEKLDGGDPVAPLELSLPVTDWERHEGMLLRFPQSLSILDSHNFDRYGELTYGTDRQWAPTSIVDPGQPAIDLLASNNANRLTVDDGRTSQNPTPAIHPNGKPMAKDNYFRSGDQVANLTGVLGYSFGSYRLQPTTGADHTASNPRPPIPEKQGNLRVTSFNVLNYFTTLTSDDSRARGADTPEEFQRQQAKIVAAMTALDADVFGLMEIENNGTAVDDLVAALNARAGEGSYAAVRTGKVGSDAIFQAFVYKPTAVEPVGSAETLSFGSTGN
;
A
#
# COMPACT_ATOMS: atom_id res chain seq x y z
N MET A 1 -13.95 49.11 2.06
CA MET A 1 -13.89 50.19 3.06
C MET A 1 -12.68 49.84 3.91
N SER A 2 -11.50 50.22 3.47
CA SER A 2 -10.64 51.37 3.77
C SER A 2 -10.60 51.68 5.28
N ILE A 3 -9.43 51.52 5.91
CA ILE A 3 -8.51 52.61 6.24
C ILE A 3 -7.28 52.07 6.99
N ARG A 4 -6.08 52.37 6.48
CA ARG A 4 -4.81 52.41 7.25
C ARG A 4 -4.71 53.78 7.94
N PRO A 5 -3.83 53.94 8.96
CA PRO A 5 -2.81 54.95 8.75
C PRO A 5 -1.37 54.56 9.16
N ARG A 6 -0.46 55.23 8.47
CA ARG A 6 0.97 55.37 8.74
C ARG A 6 1.22 56.33 9.90
N LEU A 7 2.34 56.16 10.58
CA LEU A 7 3.04 57.28 11.21
C LEU A 7 4.57 57.10 11.11
N LEU A 8 5.16 58.13 10.51
CA LEU A 8 6.60 58.42 10.49
C LEU A 8 7.01 59.08 11.81
N ALA A 9 8.27 58.88 12.23
CA ALA A 9 9.02 59.93 12.95
C ALA A 9 10.51 59.81 12.62
N LEU A 10 11.05 60.96 12.28
CA LEU A 10 12.41 61.27 11.83
C LEU A 10 13.39 61.53 12.96
N ALA A 11 14.68 61.32 12.61
CA ALA A 11 15.87 62.14 12.85
C ALA A 11 16.50 62.02 14.25
N SER A 12 17.80 61.96 14.37
CA SER A 12 18.82 62.87 13.88
C SER A 12 20.23 62.31 14.08
N ALA A 13 21.13 62.75 13.23
CA ALA A 13 22.54 62.45 13.10
C ALA A 13 23.39 63.03 14.21
N SER A 14 24.50 62.35 14.51
CA SER A 14 25.76 63.05 14.86
C SER A 14 26.97 62.17 14.49
N ALA A 15 27.78 62.69 13.63
CA ALA A 15 29.02 62.14 13.15
C ALA A 15 30.15 62.34 14.17
N LEU A 16 31.00 61.29 14.32
CA LEU A 16 32.37 61.45 14.77
C LEU A 16 33.21 60.33 14.15
N LEU A 17 34.04 60.71 13.17
CA LEU A 17 35.20 59.88 12.77
C LEU A 17 36.29 60.05 13.82
N PRO A 18 37.07 58.97 14.08
CA PRO A 18 38.47 59.04 13.68
C PRO A 18 39.13 57.76 13.15
N ALA A 19 40.10 58.01 12.32
CA ALA A 19 41.38 57.31 12.15
C ALA A 19 41.38 55.87 11.57
N PHE A 20 41.80 55.83 10.34
CA PHE A 20 42.39 54.68 9.68
C PHE A 20 43.57 54.05 10.48
N LEU A 21 43.43 52.78 10.85
CA LEU A 21 44.54 51.87 11.04
C LEU A 21 44.37 50.72 10.05
N GLY A 22 45.29 50.64 9.10
CA GLY A 22 45.31 49.60 8.09
C GLY A 22 45.46 48.24 8.76
N ILE A 23 44.44 47.41 8.65
CA ILE A 23 44.51 45.96 8.88
C ILE A 23 44.69 45.33 7.53
N SER A 24 45.94 44.84 7.29
CA SER A 24 46.29 44.01 6.15
C SER A 24 45.34 42.80 6.14
N ALA A 25 44.55 42.64 5.11
CA ALA A 25 43.78 41.43 4.90
C ALA A 25 44.75 40.25 4.82
N LEU A 26 44.70 39.40 5.84
CA LEU A 26 45.33 38.09 5.77
C LEU A 26 44.63 37.30 4.64
N PRO A 27 45.39 36.58 3.81
CA PRO A 27 44.78 35.75 2.78
C PRO A 27 43.86 34.72 3.45
N SER A 28 42.63 34.66 3.00
CA SER A 28 41.66 33.63 3.37
C SER A 28 42.20 32.27 2.88
N TRP A 29 42.99 31.64 3.72
CA TRP A 29 43.27 30.23 3.56
C TRP A 29 41.93 29.54 3.84
N ALA A 30 41.39 28.93 2.79
CA ALA A 30 40.27 28.00 2.95
C ALA A 30 40.69 27.02 4.05
N ILE A 31 40.03 27.10 5.19
CA ILE A 31 40.08 26.05 6.21
C ILE A 31 39.65 24.80 5.45
N PRO A 32 40.51 23.79 5.30
CA PRO A 32 40.01 22.52 4.78
C PRO A 32 38.94 22.10 5.78
N THR A 33 37.72 21.96 5.31
CA THR A 33 36.66 21.28 6.08
C THR A 33 37.27 19.90 6.34
N LEU A 34 37.77 19.68 7.55
CA LEU A 34 38.11 18.36 8.03
C LEU A 34 36.80 17.58 7.89
N ILE A 35 36.73 16.70 6.90
CA ILE A 35 35.63 15.74 6.83
C ILE A 35 35.85 14.90 8.06
N ASP A 36 34.97 15.08 9.05
CA ASP A 36 34.99 14.27 10.25
C ASP A 36 34.83 12.82 9.79
N THR A 37 35.84 12.02 10.00
CA THR A 37 35.87 10.61 9.61
C THR A 37 35.30 9.72 10.70
N HIS A 38 34.87 10.32 11.84
CA HIS A 38 34.25 9.59 12.94
C HIS A 38 32.78 9.36 12.63
N PRO A 39 32.27 8.17 12.89
CA PRO A 39 30.83 7.89 12.76
C PRO A 39 30.01 8.80 13.67
N ILE A 40 28.92 9.31 13.12
CA ILE A 40 27.89 10.08 13.84
C ILE A 40 26.76 9.10 14.15
N PRO A 41 26.15 9.14 15.37
CA PRO A 41 24.95 8.34 15.67
C PRO A 41 23.84 8.58 14.64
N ILE A 42 23.14 7.53 14.26
CA ILE A 42 22.05 7.61 13.30
C ILE A 42 20.94 8.53 13.81
N GLY A 43 20.62 8.48 15.12
CA GLY A 43 19.65 9.37 15.74
C GLY A 43 19.99 10.84 15.57
N ALA A 44 21.26 11.22 15.70
CA ALA A 44 21.69 12.59 15.43
C ALA A 44 21.53 12.98 13.94
N VAL A 45 21.71 12.03 13.01
CA VAL A 45 21.49 12.26 11.56
C VAL A 45 20.01 12.39 11.25
N GLN A 46 19.15 11.56 11.82
CA GLN A 46 17.70 11.64 11.67
C GLN A 46 17.16 12.95 12.28
N GLY A 47 17.51 13.25 13.52
CA GLY A 47 16.93 14.35 14.27
C GLY A 47 15.54 14.02 14.79
N ALA A 48 14.92 14.95 15.52
CA ALA A 48 13.61 14.80 16.16
C ALA A 48 12.44 15.30 15.29
N GLY A 49 12.63 15.53 14.03
CA GLY A 49 11.58 16.07 13.13
C GLY A 49 11.68 15.47 11.75
N THR A 50 10.67 15.74 10.95
CA THR A 50 10.48 15.19 9.59
C THR A 50 11.55 15.60 8.55
N THR A 51 12.62 16.22 8.98
CA THR A 51 13.73 16.64 8.12
C THR A 51 15.03 16.56 8.90
N SER A 52 15.98 15.83 8.34
CA SER A 52 17.30 15.67 8.94
C SER A 52 18.05 17.00 9.10
N PRO A 53 18.64 17.28 10.28
CA PRO A 53 19.52 18.43 10.47
C PRO A 53 20.81 18.35 9.62
N TYR A 54 21.11 17.19 9.03
CA TYR A 54 22.24 16.95 8.16
C TYR A 54 21.84 16.93 6.68
N ALA A 55 20.62 17.24 6.30
CA ALA A 55 20.19 17.27 4.91
C ALA A 55 21.15 18.08 4.03
N GLY A 56 21.61 17.47 2.93
CA GLY A 56 22.57 18.04 1.99
C GLY A 56 24.03 17.88 2.40
N ARG A 57 24.35 17.41 3.59
CA ARG A 57 25.72 17.18 4.09
C ARG A 57 26.18 15.74 3.85
N THR A 58 27.50 15.56 3.85
CA THR A 58 28.11 14.23 3.84
C THR A 58 28.43 13.84 5.28
N VAL A 59 28.01 12.64 5.67
CA VAL A 59 28.22 12.07 7.00
C VAL A 59 28.91 10.71 6.90
N VAL A 60 29.38 10.21 8.01
CA VAL A 60 29.78 8.81 8.21
C VAL A 60 28.90 8.27 9.32
N VAL A 61 28.24 7.14 9.07
CA VAL A 61 27.43 6.41 10.05
C VAL A 61 27.89 4.96 10.13
N GLU A 62 27.66 4.31 11.26
CA GLU A 62 27.78 2.86 11.40
C GLU A 62 26.47 2.26 11.85
N GLY A 63 26.20 1.03 11.39
CA GLY A 63 25.01 0.30 11.80
C GLY A 63 25.04 -1.13 11.31
N VAL A 64 24.04 -1.89 11.71
CA VAL A 64 23.80 -3.27 11.25
C VAL A 64 22.64 -3.25 10.26
N VAL A 65 22.76 -3.98 9.18
CA VAL A 65 21.68 -4.12 8.18
C VAL A 65 20.51 -4.87 8.82
N THR A 66 19.36 -4.21 8.85
CA THR A 66 18.11 -4.72 9.43
C THR A 66 17.06 -5.07 8.38
N GLY A 67 17.20 -4.54 7.17
CA GLY A 67 16.35 -4.86 6.03
C GLY A 67 17.10 -4.73 4.72
N ASP A 68 17.03 -5.76 3.88
CA ASP A 68 17.63 -5.78 2.54
C ASP A 68 16.53 -5.73 1.48
N PHE A 69 16.57 -4.66 0.67
CA PHE A 69 15.65 -4.39 -0.45
C PHE A 69 16.43 -3.95 -1.70
N GLN A 70 17.61 -4.55 -1.92
CA GLN A 70 18.48 -4.27 -3.06
C GLN A 70 18.07 -5.00 -4.33
N GLY A 71 17.15 -5.97 -4.25
CA GLY A 71 16.70 -6.78 -5.37
C GLY A 71 16.06 -5.97 -6.50
N GLU A 72 15.95 -6.60 -7.66
CA GLU A 72 15.27 -6.01 -8.81
C GLU A 72 13.81 -5.69 -8.45
N ASN A 73 13.37 -4.47 -8.79
CA ASN A 73 12.04 -3.95 -8.46
C ASN A 73 11.73 -3.84 -6.94
N GLN A 74 12.75 -3.78 -6.10
CA GLN A 74 12.63 -3.43 -4.69
C GLN A 74 12.99 -1.96 -4.44
N LEU A 75 13.12 -1.56 -3.16
CA LEU A 75 13.34 -0.15 -2.78
C LEU A 75 14.69 0.42 -3.24
N GLY A 76 15.63 -0.44 -3.66
CA GLY A 76 16.95 -0.06 -4.17
C GLY A 76 17.94 0.31 -3.07
N GLY A 77 17.93 -0.40 -1.95
CA GLY A 77 18.84 -0.18 -0.86
C GLY A 77 18.58 -1.06 0.36
N VAL A 78 19.24 -0.71 1.44
CA VAL A 78 19.13 -1.42 2.73
C VAL A 78 18.76 -0.45 3.84
N PHE A 79 18.13 -0.94 4.88
CA PHE A 79 18.00 -0.22 6.16
C PHE A 79 19.12 -0.68 7.09
N ILE A 80 19.73 0.27 7.77
CA ILE A 80 20.71 0.00 8.83
C ILE A 80 20.24 0.64 10.13
N GLN A 81 20.61 0.04 11.25
CA GLN A 81 20.27 0.55 12.57
C GLN A 81 21.50 0.43 13.47
N ASP A 82 21.76 1.45 14.31
CA ASP A 82 22.81 1.43 15.31
C ASP A 82 22.27 1.05 16.70
N THR A 83 23.09 1.22 17.74
CA THR A 83 22.72 0.88 19.12
C THR A 83 21.96 1.99 19.84
N GLY A 84 21.68 3.08 19.13
CA GLY A 84 21.03 4.28 19.64
C GLY A 84 21.98 5.23 20.38
N ASP A 85 21.61 6.49 20.38
CA ASP A 85 22.31 7.57 21.08
C ASP A 85 21.71 7.89 22.46
N GLY A 86 20.61 7.21 22.80
CA GLY A 86 19.89 7.37 24.07
C GLY A 86 18.86 8.51 24.06
N ASP A 87 18.62 9.13 22.91
CA ASP A 87 17.54 10.10 22.70
C ASP A 87 16.32 9.37 22.13
N GLU A 88 15.27 9.22 22.93
CA GLU A 88 14.05 8.53 22.53
C GLU A 88 13.20 9.33 21.51
N ASP A 89 13.52 10.59 21.24
CA ASP A 89 12.80 11.43 20.28
C ASP A 89 13.39 11.33 18.86
N THR A 90 14.51 10.60 18.70
CA THR A 90 15.16 10.37 17.39
C THR A 90 15.12 8.90 16.99
N SER A 91 15.17 8.63 15.68
CA SER A 91 15.23 7.27 15.16
C SER A 91 16.66 6.77 15.03
N ASP A 92 16.94 5.57 15.52
CA ASP A 92 18.24 4.89 15.40
C ASP A 92 18.40 4.10 14.09
N GLY A 93 17.43 4.18 13.16
CA GLY A 93 17.42 3.52 11.86
C GLY A 93 17.51 4.51 10.71
N ILE A 94 18.09 4.11 9.56
CA ILE A 94 18.14 4.96 8.36
C ILE A 94 18.21 4.12 7.08
N PHE A 95 17.63 4.64 6.00
CA PHE A 95 17.70 4.01 4.68
C PHE A 95 18.98 4.41 3.93
N ILE A 96 19.70 3.42 3.40
CA ILE A 96 20.86 3.58 2.54
C ILE A 96 20.47 3.26 1.11
N HIS A 97 20.37 4.27 0.25
CA HIS A 97 19.99 4.12 -1.14
C HIS A 97 21.21 3.69 -1.99
N ASP A 98 21.47 2.39 -2.03
CA ASP A 98 22.70 1.80 -2.61
C ASP A 98 22.50 1.19 -4.01
N LYS A 99 21.27 0.96 -4.44
CA LYS A 99 20.93 0.34 -5.77
C LYS A 99 21.66 -0.98 -6.07
N GLY A 100 22.01 -1.75 -5.03
CA GLY A 100 22.72 -3.01 -5.20
C GLY A 100 24.17 -2.88 -5.67
N THR A 101 24.81 -1.73 -5.41
CA THR A 101 26.24 -1.53 -5.72
C THR A 101 27.12 -2.36 -4.80
N ASN A 102 26.67 -2.54 -3.54
CA ASN A 102 27.32 -3.38 -2.54
C ASN A 102 26.36 -4.54 -2.20
N ASP A 103 26.90 -5.75 -2.17
CA ASP A 103 26.13 -6.96 -1.82
C ASP A 103 26.06 -7.06 -0.28
N LEU A 104 25.01 -6.49 0.30
CA LEU A 104 24.78 -6.39 1.73
C LEU A 104 23.68 -7.37 2.14
N GLU A 105 23.88 -8.04 3.28
CA GLU A 105 22.90 -8.98 3.85
C GLU A 105 22.45 -8.52 5.23
N ILE A 106 21.23 -8.92 5.64
CA ILE A 106 20.74 -8.67 6.99
C ILE A 106 21.72 -9.26 8.02
N GLY A 107 22.14 -8.44 8.97
CA GLY A 107 23.15 -8.78 9.97
C GLY A 107 24.56 -8.28 9.66
N ASP A 108 24.85 -7.83 8.43
CA ASP A 108 26.12 -7.20 8.13
C ASP A 108 26.28 -5.90 8.94
N ARG A 109 27.42 -5.74 9.62
CA ARG A 109 27.81 -4.46 10.21
C ARG A 109 28.53 -3.64 9.15
N VAL A 110 28.10 -2.41 8.95
CA VAL A 110 28.64 -1.54 7.90
C VAL A 110 28.97 -0.16 8.41
N GLN A 111 30.02 0.44 7.85
CA GLN A 111 30.26 1.86 7.91
C GLN A 111 29.90 2.47 6.55
N VAL A 112 29.04 3.48 6.56
CA VAL A 112 28.55 4.14 5.36
C VAL A 112 28.96 5.60 5.38
N LYS A 113 29.68 6.03 4.34
CA LYS A 113 29.95 7.45 4.07
C LYS A 113 29.09 7.89 2.90
N GLY A 114 28.25 8.91 3.08
CA GLY A 114 27.36 9.35 2.02
C GLY A 114 26.68 10.68 2.30
N LYS A 115 25.93 11.14 1.30
CA LYS A 115 25.18 12.39 1.36
C LYS A 115 23.78 12.12 1.92
N VAL A 116 23.41 12.84 2.96
CA VAL A 116 22.05 12.84 3.53
C VAL A 116 21.12 13.63 2.62
N SER A 117 19.94 13.11 2.39
CA SER A 117 18.88 13.78 1.62
C SER A 117 17.49 13.32 2.07
N GLU A 118 16.52 14.20 1.91
CA GLU A 118 15.10 13.83 1.99
C GLU A 118 14.63 13.39 0.62
N TYR A 119 14.14 12.18 0.50
CA TYR A 119 13.54 11.69 -0.74
C TYR A 119 12.11 11.27 -0.49
N LYS A 120 11.17 12.04 -1.02
CA LYS A 120 9.73 11.86 -0.80
C LYS A 120 9.38 11.80 0.69
N ASP A 121 9.97 12.72 1.44
CA ASP A 121 9.83 12.88 2.90
C ASP A 121 10.41 11.73 3.75
N GLN A 122 11.24 10.85 3.20
CA GLN A 122 12.04 9.88 3.93
C GLN A 122 13.50 10.33 3.99
N THR A 123 14.08 10.33 5.17
CA THR A 123 15.52 10.59 5.36
C THR A 123 16.33 9.40 4.85
N GLN A 124 17.29 9.67 3.98
CA GLN A 124 18.16 8.63 3.41
C GLN A 124 19.60 9.10 3.22
N ILE A 125 20.52 8.14 3.11
CA ILE A 125 21.90 8.38 2.72
C ILE A 125 22.14 7.77 1.33
N THR A 126 22.67 8.58 0.40
CA THR A 126 23.23 8.07 -0.85
C THR A 126 24.72 7.85 -0.63
N PRO A 127 25.20 6.59 -0.62
CA PRO A 127 26.56 6.27 -0.25
C PRO A 127 27.56 6.70 -1.32
N THR A 128 28.75 7.13 -0.88
CA THR A 128 29.94 7.31 -1.69
C THR A 128 31.00 6.26 -1.36
N ALA A 129 30.90 5.63 -0.21
CA ALA A 129 31.68 4.47 0.20
C ALA A 129 30.86 3.65 1.23
N VAL A 130 30.98 2.34 1.13
CA VAL A 130 30.43 1.38 2.10
C VAL A 130 31.54 0.39 2.44
N GLU A 131 31.76 0.14 3.71
CA GLU A 131 32.74 -0.81 4.22
C GLU A 131 32.01 -1.81 5.13
N LYS A 132 32.14 -3.11 4.86
CA LYS A 132 31.70 -4.15 5.79
C LYS A 132 32.71 -4.26 6.91
N LEU A 133 32.24 -4.22 8.13
CA LEU A 133 33.05 -4.34 9.35
C LEU A 133 32.93 -5.74 9.94
N ASP A 134 33.99 -6.20 10.60
CA ASP A 134 33.93 -7.44 11.35
C ASP A 134 33.03 -7.33 12.59
N GLY A 135 32.33 -8.45 12.88
CA GLY A 135 31.42 -8.51 14.04
C GLY A 135 30.13 -7.74 13.79
N GLY A 136 29.28 -7.77 14.77
CA GLY A 136 27.96 -7.14 14.79
C GLY A 136 26.98 -8.08 15.46
N ASP A 137 26.37 -7.64 16.55
CA ASP A 137 25.27 -8.37 17.15
C ASP A 137 24.00 -8.07 16.33
N PRO A 138 23.14 -9.06 16.08
CA PRO A 138 21.85 -8.83 15.44
C PRO A 138 21.04 -7.78 16.22
N VAL A 139 20.48 -6.82 15.50
CA VAL A 139 19.58 -5.84 16.11
C VAL A 139 18.27 -6.52 16.50
N ALA A 140 17.92 -6.39 17.78
CA ALA A 140 16.61 -6.83 18.24
C ALA A 140 15.53 -5.84 17.78
N PRO A 141 14.39 -6.30 17.25
CA PRO A 141 13.32 -5.39 16.85
C PRO A 141 12.73 -4.68 18.07
N LEU A 142 12.45 -3.38 17.92
CA LEU A 142 11.71 -2.61 18.92
C LEU A 142 10.25 -3.08 18.92
N GLU A 143 9.75 -3.52 20.07
CA GLU A 143 8.35 -3.95 20.20
C GLU A 143 7.43 -2.74 20.36
N LEU A 144 6.48 -2.62 19.44
CA LEU A 144 5.42 -1.61 19.45
C LEU A 144 4.05 -2.25 19.47
N SER A 145 3.07 -1.47 19.86
CA SER A 145 1.65 -1.85 19.80
C SER A 145 0.82 -0.70 19.24
N LEU A 146 -0.15 -1.00 18.40
CA LEU A 146 -1.13 -0.03 17.92
C LEU A 146 -2.08 0.38 19.06
N PRO A 147 -2.52 1.63 19.10
CA PRO A 147 -2.17 2.72 18.18
C PRO A 147 -0.78 3.31 18.47
N VAL A 148 -0.04 3.67 17.41
CA VAL A 148 1.21 4.43 17.50
C VAL A 148 0.89 5.89 17.18
N THR A 149 1.33 6.80 18.03
CA THR A 149 1.02 8.23 17.91
C THR A 149 2.11 9.03 17.20
N ASP A 150 3.33 8.54 17.25
CA ASP A 150 4.49 9.18 16.65
C ASP A 150 5.30 8.13 15.89
N TRP A 151 5.16 8.11 14.58
CA TRP A 151 5.86 7.19 13.71
C TRP A 151 7.25 7.68 13.31
N GLU A 152 7.45 9.01 13.28
CA GLU A 152 8.70 9.65 12.85
C GLU A 152 9.91 9.14 13.62
N ARG A 153 9.78 9.08 14.94
CA ARG A 153 10.83 8.60 15.85
C ARG A 153 11.25 7.13 15.65
N HIS A 154 10.60 6.45 14.72
CA HIS A 154 10.86 5.04 14.38
C HIS A 154 11.20 4.84 12.91
N GLU A 155 11.29 5.92 12.11
CA GLU A 155 11.61 5.81 10.69
C GLU A 155 12.95 5.10 10.47
N GLY A 156 12.97 4.08 9.63
CA GLY A 156 14.16 3.26 9.36
C GLY A 156 14.46 2.16 10.37
N MET A 157 13.78 2.12 11.52
CA MET A 157 14.03 1.12 12.57
C MET A 157 13.36 -0.22 12.28
N LEU A 158 13.97 -1.28 12.78
CA LEU A 158 13.39 -2.62 12.81
C LEU A 158 12.37 -2.71 13.96
N LEU A 159 11.11 -2.91 13.59
CA LEU A 159 9.97 -2.95 14.50
C LEU A 159 9.33 -4.33 14.53
N ARG A 160 8.71 -4.65 15.65
CA ARG A 160 7.85 -5.83 15.81
C ARG A 160 6.54 -5.45 16.49
N PHE A 161 5.44 -5.94 15.92
CA PHE A 161 4.11 -5.85 16.51
C PHE A 161 3.69 -7.24 16.99
N PRO A 162 3.88 -7.56 18.29
CA PRO A 162 3.58 -8.89 18.83
C PRO A 162 2.08 -9.13 18.96
N GLN A 163 1.27 -8.07 19.05
CA GLN A 163 -0.17 -8.17 19.18
C GLN A 163 -0.83 -8.80 17.96
N SER A 164 -1.99 -9.41 18.15
CA SER A 164 -2.81 -9.90 17.05
C SER A 164 -3.53 -8.72 16.39
N LEU A 165 -3.32 -8.54 15.09
CA LEU A 165 -3.90 -7.49 14.26
C LEU A 165 -4.84 -8.08 13.22
N SER A 166 -5.96 -7.42 12.96
CA SER A 166 -6.88 -7.78 11.88
C SER A 166 -6.41 -7.21 10.55
N ILE A 167 -6.49 -7.97 9.48
CA ILE A 167 -6.38 -7.45 8.11
C ILE A 167 -7.63 -6.62 7.83
N LEU A 168 -7.48 -5.29 7.72
CA LEU A 168 -8.58 -4.35 7.52
C LEU A 168 -8.90 -4.16 6.04
N ASP A 169 -7.86 -3.92 5.24
CA ASP A 169 -7.98 -3.56 3.84
C ASP A 169 -6.94 -4.29 3.00
N SER A 170 -7.39 -4.83 1.87
CA SER A 170 -6.58 -5.52 0.87
C SER A 170 -6.79 -4.95 -0.55
N HIS A 171 -7.36 -3.74 -0.67
CA HIS A 171 -7.66 -3.12 -1.96
C HIS A 171 -6.41 -2.97 -2.84
N ASN A 172 -5.31 -2.59 -2.23
CA ASN A 172 -4.04 -2.36 -2.91
C ASN A 172 -3.15 -3.61 -3.02
N PHE A 173 -3.60 -4.75 -2.51
CA PHE A 173 -2.74 -5.93 -2.36
C PHE A 173 -2.34 -6.55 -3.70
N ASP A 174 -3.28 -6.72 -4.61
CA ASP A 174 -3.03 -7.33 -5.92
C ASP A 174 -2.16 -6.46 -6.82
N ARG A 175 -2.28 -5.12 -6.68
CA ARG A 175 -1.56 -4.17 -7.51
C ARG A 175 -0.23 -3.72 -6.92
N TYR A 176 -0.12 -3.55 -5.61
CA TYR A 176 1.02 -2.93 -4.95
C TYR A 176 1.62 -3.77 -3.82
N GLY A 177 1.03 -4.90 -3.47
CA GLY A 177 1.50 -5.71 -2.34
C GLY A 177 1.09 -5.17 -0.96
N GLU A 178 0.27 -4.11 -0.89
CA GLU A 178 -0.06 -3.42 0.35
C GLU A 178 -1.25 -4.03 1.09
N LEU A 179 -1.13 -4.16 2.40
CA LEU A 179 -2.20 -4.50 3.33
C LEU A 179 -2.29 -3.48 4.46
N THR A 180 -3.51 -3.18 4.89
CA THR A 180 -3.73 -2.37 6.09
C THR A 180 -4.20 -3.23 7.24
N TYR A 181 -3.60 -3.04 8.42
CA TYR A 181 -3.91 -3.75 9.65
C TYR A 181 -4.40 -2.80 10.73
N GLY A 182 -5.12 -3.33 11.71
CA GLY A 182 -5.53 -2.63 12.93
C GLY A 182 -5.85 -3.62 14.03
N THR A 183 -6.05 -3.15 15.27
CA THR A 183 -6.32 -4.03 16.41
C THR A 183 -7.61 -4.81 16.26
N ASP A 184 -8.64 -4.17 15.68
CA ASP A 184 -9.97 -4.73 15.49
C ASP A 184 -10.54 -4.30 14.14
N ARG A 185 -11.61 -4.99 13.70
CA ARG A 185 -12.36 -4.61 12.51
C ARG A 185 -12.85 -3.17 12.63
N GLN A 186 -12.57 -2.37 11.61
CA GLN A 186 -13.05 -0.99 11.51
C GLN A 186 -14.23 -0.89 10.55
N TRP A 187 -15.21 -0.11 10.95
CA TRP A 187 -16.38 0.21 10.15
C TRP A 187 -16.31 1.64 9.62
N ALA A 188 -16.99 1.92 8.52
CA ALA A 188 -17.23 3.30 8.11
C ALA A 188 -17.92 4.03 9.29
N PRO A 189 -17.37 5.19 9.74
CA PRO A 189 -17.86 5.84 10.96
C PRO A 189 -19.37 6.06 10.98
N THR A 190 -19.94 6.52 9.88
CA THR A 190 -21.39 6.79 9.77
C THR A 190 -22.26 5.51 9.73
N SER A 191 -21.67 4.32 9.70
CA SER A 191 -22.39 3.05 9.90
C SER A 191 -22.56 2.68 11.38
N ILE A 192 -21.83 3.37 12.27
CA ILE A 192 -21.75 3.08 13.70
C ILE A 192 -22.33 4.22 14.55
N VAL A 193 -22.04 5.47 14.14
CA VAL A 193 -22.45 6.69 14.84
C VAL A 193 -23.10 7.67 13.88
N ASP A 194 -23.86 8.63 14.42
CA ASP A 194 -24.51 9.67 13.62
C ASP A 194 -23.48 10.54 12.89
N PRO A 195 -23.81 11.07 11.70
CA PRO A 195 -22.97 12.05 11.00
C PRO A 195 -22.70 13.28 11.86
N GLY A 196 -21.48 13.83 11.75
CA GLY A 196 -21.02 15.01 12.50
C GLY A 196 -19.79 14.71 13.33
N GLN A 197 -19.61 15.43 14.46
CA GLN A 197 -18.39 15.28 15.29
C GLN A 197 -18.12 13.85 15.75
N PRO A 198 -19.12 13.04 16.18
CA PRO A 198 -18.87 11.66 16.56
C PRO A 198 -18.25 10.80 15.44
N ALA A 199 -18.70 11.02 14.20
CA ALA A 199 -18.15 10.30 13.05
C ALA A 199 -16.73 10.77 12.70
N ILE A 200 -16.42 12.06 12.87
CA ILE A 200 -15.08 12.63 12.67
C ILE A 200 -14.12 12.06 13.72
N ASP A 201 -14.54 12.02 15.00
CA ASP A 201 -13.71 11.50 16.09
C ASP A 201 -13.43 10.00 15.91
N LEU A 202 -14.45 9.23 15.51
CA LEU A 202 -14.28 7.81 15.20
C LEU A 202 -13.35 7.58 14.00
N LEU A 203 -13.44 8.42 12.96
CA LEU A 203 -12.51 8.35 11.82
C LEU A 203 -11.07 8.62 12.25
N ALA A 204 -10.86 9.62 13.10
CA ALA A 204 -9.53 9.94 13.62
C ALA A 204 -8.97 8.78 14.46
N SER A 205 -9.79 8.19 15.33
CA SER A 205 -9.44 7.01 16.11
C SER A 205 -9.10 5.80 15.23
N ASN A 206 -9.93 5.55 14.21
CA ASN A 206 -9.66 4.48 13.24
C ASN A 206 -8.33 4.68 12.52
N ASN A 207 -8.04 5.91 12.06
CA ASN A 207 -6.80 6.21 11.34
C ASN A 207 -5.55 6.08 12.25
N ALA A 208 -5.63 6.49 13.50
CA ALA A 208 -4.55 6.32 14.47
C ALA A 208 -4.27 4.83 14.76
N ASN A 209 -5.27 3.96 14.60
CA ASN A 209 -5.17 2.53 14.84
C ASN A 209 -5.03 1.76 13.51
N ARG A 210 -4.10 2.19 12.65
CA ARG A 210 -3.78 1.54 11.37
C ARG A 210 -2.28 1.42 11.18
N LEU A 211 -1.88 0.30 10.60
CA LEU A 211 -0.54 0.03 10.12
C LEU A 211 -0.62 -0.42 8.66
N THR A 212 0.02 0.30 7.76
CA THR A 212 0.23 -0.16 6.38
C THR A 212 1.46 -1.05 6.35
N VAL A 213 1.31 -2.22 5.74
CA VAL A 213 2.40 -3.16 5.48
C VAL A 213 2.53 -3.30 3.96
N ASP A 214 3.75 -3.14 3.46
CA ASP A 214 4.07 -3.11 2.04
C ASP A 214 5.10 -4.20 1.74
N ASP A 215 5.07 -4.84 0.57
CA ASP A 215 5.93 -5.98 0.24
C ASP A 215 7.39 -5.60 -0.14
N GLY A 216 7.75 -4.34 -0.02
CA GLY A 216 9.10 -3.83 -0.35
C GLY A 216 9.40 -3.76 -1.84
N ARG A 217 8.39 -3.91 -2.70
CA ARG A 217 8.53 -3.85 -4.16
C ARG A 217 8.06 -2.52 -4.73
N THR A 218 8.71 -2.12 -5.81
CA THR A 218 8.34 -0.90 -6.56
C THR A 218 7.56 -1.20 -7.85
N SER A 219 7.46 -2.48 -8.23
CA SER A 219 6.70 -2.92 -9.39
C SER A 219 5.21 -3.06 -9.08
N GLN A 220 4.37 -2.83 -10.09
CA GLN A 220 2.95 -3.13 -9.99
C GLN A 220 2.68 -4.59 -10.37
N ASN A 221 1.55 -5.13 -9.86
CA ASN A 221 1.08 -6.49 -10.10
C ASN A 221 2.15 -7.55 -9.76
N PRO A 222 2.64 -7.57 -8.50
CA PRO A 222 3.72 -8.46 -8.10
C PRO A 222 3.32 -9.92 -8.30
N THR A 223 4.16 -10.69 -9.02
CA THR A 223 3.93 -12.11 -9.25
C THR A 223 5.14 -12.93 -8.79
N PRO A 224 4.96 -13.85 -7.84
CA PRO A 224 3.75 -14.04 -7.03
C PRO A 224 3.55 -12.91 -6.02
N ALA A 225 2.29 -12.61 -5.68
CA ALA A 225 1.99 -11.80 -4.50
C ALA A 225 2.39 -12.57 -3.23
N ILE A 226 2.80 -11.87 -2.18
CA ILE A 226 3.31 -12.48 -0.96
C ILE A 226 2.25 -12.45 0.14
N HIS A 227 1.94 -13.64 0.66
CA HIS A 227 1.06 -13.80 1.81
C HIS A 227 1.71 -13.24 3.09
N PRO A 228 0.95 -12.73 4.10
CA PRO A 228 1.52 -12.24 5.36
C PRO A 228 2.50 -13.17 6.05
N ASN A 229 2.42 -14.49 5.82
CA ASN A 229 3.39 -15.46 6.36
C ASN A 229 4.73 -15.50 5.60
N GLY A 230 4.98 -14.56 4.69
CA GLY A 230 6.21 -14.46 3.91
C GLY A 230 6.32 -15.43 2.73
N LYS A 231 5.32 -16.30 2.49
CA LYS A 231 5.31 -17.26 1.39
C LYS A 231 4.46 -16.74 0.22
N PRO A 232 4.69 -17.23 -1.00
CA PRO A 232 3.82 -16.90 -2.13
C PRO A 232 2.34 -17.22 -1.86
N MET A 233 1.46 -16.34 -2.34
CA MET A 233 0.03 -16.62 -2.40
C MET A 233 -0.21 -17.87 -3.25
N ALA A 234 -1.06 -18.78 -2.76
CA ALA A 234 -1.41 -20.00 -3.43
C ALA A 234 -2.85 -20.41 -3.09
N LYS A 235 -3.35 -21.45 -3.76
CA LYS A 235 -4.71 -21.96 -3.55
C LYS A 235 -4.94 -22.46 -2.12
N ASP A 236 -3.88 -22.93 -1.48
CA ASP A 236 -3.83 -23.45 -0.09
C ASP A 236 -3.08 -22.49 0.86
N ASN A 237 -2.59 -21.37 0.38
CA ASN A 237 -1.93 -20.33 1.16
C ASN A 237 -2.52 -18.97 0.79
N TYR A 238 -3.66 -18.63 1.36
CA TYR A 238 -4.38 -17.38 1.12
C TYR A 238 -4.92 -16.80 2.44
N PHE A 239 -5.27 -15.54 2.40
CA PHE A 239 -5.90 -14.83 3.52
C PHE A 239 -7.22 -14.20 3.10
N ARG A 240 -7.98 -13.75 4.07
CA ARG A 240 -9.15 -12.90 3.88
C ARG A 240 -9.07 -11.68 4.79
N SER A 241 -9.63 -10.55 4.33
CA SER A 241 -9.84 -9.41 5.22
C SER A 241 -10.62 -9.86 6.45
N GLY A 242 -10.19 -9.43 7.63
CA GLY A 242 -10.69 -9.91 8.92
C GLY A 242 -9.95 -11.11 9.51
N ASP A 243 -9.05 -11.77 8.77
CA ASP A 243 -8.11 -12.72 9.36
C ASP A 243 -7.14 -12.01 10.31
N GLN A 244 -6.58 -12.75 11.23
CA GLN A 244 -5.65 -12.25 12.25
C GLN A 244 -4.20 -12.53 11.86
N VAL A 245 -3.34 -11.57 12.15
CA VAL A 245 -1.88 -11.69 11.97
C VAL A 245 -1.18 -11.16 13.20
N ALA A 246 -0.23 -11.92 13.73
CA ALA A 246 0.58 -11.52 14.89
C ALA A 246 2.06 -11.56 14.54
N ASN A 247 2.89 -10.96 15.39
CA ASN A 247 4.34 -10.93 15.22
C ASN A 247 4.79 -10.32 13.87
N LEU A 248 4.06 -9.33 13.37
CA LEU A 248 4.50 -8.55 12.21
C LEU A 248 5.84 -7.91 12.52
N THR A 249 6.87 -8.25 11.75
CA THR A 249 8.24 -7.75 11.94
C THR A 249 8.76 -7.21 10.61
N GLY A 250 9.32 -6.01 10.65
CA GLY A 250 9.85 -5.34 9.46
C GLY A 250 10.48 -3.99 9.80
N VAL A 251 11.07 -3.35 8.81
CA VAL A 251 11.61 -2.00 8.94
C VAL A 251 10.57 -0.97 8.54
N LEU A 252 10.56 0.16 9.24
CA LEU A 252 9.62 1.23 8.96
C LEU A 252 10.20 2.19 7.93
N GLY A 253 9.56 2.33 6.79
CA GLY A 253 9.89 3.34 5.78
C GLY A 253 8.76 4.33 5.61
N TYR A 254 9.03 5.41 4.87
CA TYR A 254 8.04 6.42 4.49
C TYR A 254 7.94 6.55 2.98
N SER A 255 6.75 6.44 2.43
CA SER A 255 6.50 6.67 1.01
C SER A 255 5.02 6.95 0.75
N PHE A 256 4.72 7.64 -0.36
CA PHE A 256 3.35 7.97 -0.78
C PHE A 256 2.51 8.65 0.32
N GLY A 257 3.17 9.46 1.19
CA GLY A 257 2.50 10.23 2.24
C GLY A 257 2.13 9.42 3.49
N SER A 258 2.72 8.23 3.72
CA SER A 258 2.45 7.41 4.91
C SER A 258 3.64 6.54 5.30
N TYR A 259 3.73 6.24 6.60
CA TYR A 259 4.65 5.23 7.13
C TYR A 259 4.17 3.84 6.74
N ARG A 260 5.12 2.97 6.38
CA ARG A 260 4.91 1.61 5.90
C ARG A 260 5.89 0.65 6.53
N LEU A 261 5.41 -0.43 7.09
CA LEU A 261 6.26 -1.51 7.53
C LEU A 261 6.63 -2.37 6.32
N GLN A 262 7.93 -2.51 6.07
CA GLN A 262 8.49 -3.40 5.05
C GLN A 262 8.89 -4.71 5.72
N PRO A 263 8.16 -5.82 5.54
CA PRO A 263 8.42 -7.06 6.26
C PRO A 263 9.81 -7.62 5.95
N THR A 264 10.51 -8.02 7.00
CA THR A 264 11.80 -8.73 6.90
C THR A 264 11.66 -10.22 7.20
N THR A 265 10.54 -10.61 7.83
CA THR A 265 10.20 -12.01 8.11
C THR A 265 8.70 -12.24 7.91
N GLY A 266 8.30 -13.50 7.70
CA GLY A 266 6.89 -13.87 7.70
C GLY A 266 6.26 -13.75 9.09
N ALA A 267 5.00 -13.31 9.13
CA ALA A 267 4.21 -13.16 10.34
C ALA A 267 3.32 -14.39 10.61
N ASP A 268 2.75 -14.47 11.81
CA ASP A 268 1.86 -15.56 12.22
C ASP A 268 0.44 -15.26 11.76
N HIS A 269 0.01 -15.89 10.68
CA HIS A 269 -1.35 -15.78 10.15
C HIS A 269 -2.29 -16.80 10.78
N THR A 270 -3.48 -16.34 11.14
CA THR A 270 -4.60 -17.16 11.61
C THR A 270 -5.86 -16.87 10.79
N ALA A 271 -6.39 -17.88 10.12
CA ALA A 271 -7.64 -17.80 9.36
C ALA A 271 -8.83 -17.70 10.33
N SER A 272 -9.12 -16.50 10.81
CA SER A 272 -10.17 -16.21 11.80
C SER A 272 -11.49 -15.73 11.18
N ASN A 273 -11.49 -15.42 9.87
CA ASN A 273 -12.69 -15.04 9.13
C ASN A 273 -13.02 -16.05 8.03
N PRO A 274 -13.46 -17.27 8.38
CA PRO A 274 -13.79 -18.28 7.39
C PRO A 274 -14.95 -17.81 6.50
N ARG A 275 -14.99 -18.31 5.27
CA ARG A 275 -16.11 -18.03 4.36
C ARG A 275 -17.40 -18.61 4.97
N PRO A 276 -18.48 -17.80 5.12
CA PRO A 276 -19.73 -18.32 5.63
C PRO A 276 -20.32 -19.35 4.64
N PRO A 277 -21.16 -20.29 5.13
CA PRO A 277 -21.88 -21.18 4.25
C PRO A 277 -22.84 -20.39 3.36
N ILE A 278 -23.16 -20.98 2.21
CA ILE A 278 -24.17 -20.41 1.32
C ILE A 278 -25.52 -20.43 2.04
N PRO A 279 -26.26 -19.31 2.06
CA PRO A 279 -27.57 -19.26 2.69
C PRO A 279 -28.50 -20.34 2.12
N GLU A 280 -29.24 -21.01 2.99
CA GLU A 280 -30.26 -21.96 2.56
C GLU A 280 -31.38 -21.26 1.75
N LYS A 281 -31.91 -21.98 0.77
CA LYS A 281 -33.06 -21.50 -0.02
C LYS A 281 -34.31 -21.51 0.85
N GLN A 282 -34.86 -20.32 1.16
CA GLN A 282 -36.02 -20.15 2.03
C GLN A 282 -37.36 -20.20 1.27
N GLY A 283 -37.34 -19.96 -0.05
CA GLY A 283 -38.51 -19.92 -0.93
C GLY A 283 -38.42 -20.92 -2.07
N ASN A 284 -39.37 -20.81 -2.99
CA ASN A 284 -39.40 -21.63 -4.20
C ASN A 284 -38.43 -21.14 -5.30
N LEU A 285 -37.98 -19.88 -5.23
CA LEU A 285 -37.02 -19.30 -6.15
C LEU A 285 -35.84 -18.69 -5.39
N ARG A 286 -34.62 -18.84 -5.94
CA ARG A 286 -33.42 -18.13 -5.52
C ARG A 286 -33.02 -17.17 -6.63
N VAL A 287 -32.99 -15.89 -6.31
CA VAL A 287 -32.54 -14.83 -7.21
C VAL A 287 -31.25 -14.23 -6.60
N THR A 288 -30.21 -14.13 -7.43
CA THR A 288 -28.90 -13.61 -6.98
C THR A 288 -28.52 -12.43 -7.84
N SER A 289 -28.12 -11.34 -7.20
CA SER A 289 -27.40 -10.21 -7.82
C SER A 289 -25.91 -10.49 -7.73
N PHE A 290 -25.19 -10.45 -8.84
CA PHE A 290 -23.80 -10.89 -8.90
C PHE A 290 -22.99 -10.00 -9.87
N ASN A 291 -22.09 -9.19 -9.33
CA ASN A 291 -21.11 -8.47 -10.13
C ASN A 291 -19.97 -9.44 -10.50
N VAL A 292 -19.69 -9.57 -11.79
CA VAL A 292 -18.68 -10.50 -12.32
C VAL A 292 -17.31 -9.86 -12.50
N LEU A 293 -17.14 -8.60 -12.05
CA LEU A 293 -15.88 -7.84 -12.09
C LEU A 293 -15.31 -7.78 -13.52
N ASN A 294 -15.99 -7.06 -14.42
CA ASN A 294 -15.56 -6.87 -15.80
C ASN A 294 -15.28 -8.21 -16.53
N TYR A 295 -16.33 -9.02 -16.69
CA TYR A 295 -16.21 -10.24 -17.48
C TYR A 295 -16.13 -9.91 -18.97
N PHE A 296 -14.92 -9.82 -19.48
CA PHE A 296 -14.60 -9.50 -20.86
C PHE A 296 -14.00 -10.72 -21.56
N THR A 297 -14.54 -11.09 -22.70
CA THR A 297 -13.96 -12.09 -23.60
C THR A 297 -12.90 -11.46 -24.52
N THR A 298 -12.90 -10.13 -24.62
CA THR A 298 -11.85 -9.35 -25.29
C THR A 298 -10.74 -9.05 -24.29
N LEU A 299 -9.50 -9.42 -24.59
CA LEU A 299 -8.35 -9.17 -23.73
C LEU A 299 -7.89 -7.71 -23.85
N THR A 300 -7.33 -7.14 -22.76
CA THR A 300 -6.76 -5.79 -22.80
C THR A 300 -5.52 -5.70 -23.68
N SER A 301 -4.81 -6.82 -23.89
CA SER A 301 -3.74 -6.95 -24.89
C SER A 301 -4.23 -6.76 -26.33
N ASP A 302 -5.48 -7.10 -26.63
CA ASP A 302 -6.06 -7.03 -27.98
C ASP A 302 -6.79 -5.70 -28.23
N ASP A 303 -7.45 -5.15 -27.20
CA ASP A 303 -8.14 -3.86 -27.25
C ASP A 303 -7.96 -3.10 -25.93
N SER A 304 -7.27 -1.97 -25.97
CA SER A 304 -7.03 -1.11 -24.80
C SER A 304 -8.30 -0.54 -24.15
N ARG A 305 -9.47 -0.70 -24.77
CA ARG A 305 -10.78 -0.33 -24.21
C ARG A 305 -11.40 -1.46 -23.40
N ALA A 306 -10.90 -2.68 -23.53
CA ALA A 306 -11.30 -3.79 -22.68
C ALA A 306 -10.89 -3.51 -21.23
N ARG A 307 -11.66 -4.06 -20.28
CA ARG A 307 -11.48 -3.83 -18.84
C ARG A 307 -11.24 -5.13 -18.06
N GLY A 308 -11.14 -6.26 -18.76
CA GLY A 308 -10.99 -7.60 -18.20
C GLY A 308 -9.54 -8.03 -18.08
N ALA A 309 -9.30 -9.30 -18.34
CA ALA A 309 -8.01 -9.93 -18.27
C ALA A 309 -7.04 -9.46 -19.37
N ASP A 310 -5.74 -9.47 -19.09
CA ASP A 310 -4.69 -9.16 -20.05
C ASP A 310 -4.32 -10.37 -20.91
N THR A 311 -4.41 -11.57 -20.34
CA THR A 311 -3.99 -12.83 -20.98
C THR A 311 -5.09 -13.88 -20.97
N PRO A 312 -5.04 -14.87 -21.87
CA PRO A 312 -5.98 -15.98 -21.86
C PRO A 312 -5.98 -16.77 -20.55
N GLU A 313 -4.84 -16.91 -19.90
CA GLU A 313 -4.69 -17.63 -18.63
C GLU A 313 -5.38 -16.86 -17.50
N GLU A 314 -5.31 -15.55 -17.48
CA GLU A 314 -6.02 -14.70 -16.52
C GLU A 314 -7.53 -14.77 -16.73
N PHE A 315 -7.98 -14.70 -17.97
CA PHE A 315 -9.40 -14.88 -18.32
C PHE A 315 -9.92 -16.23 -17.85
N GLN A 316 -9.20 -17.31 -18.11
CA GLN A 316 -9.59 -18.65 -17.66
C GLN A 316 -9.68 -18.75 -16.14
N ARG A 317 -8.75 -18.12 -15.40
CA ARG A 317 -8.81 -18.05 -13.93
C ARG A 317 -10.04 -17.29 -13.44
N GLN A 318 -10.36 -16.14 -14.06
CA GLN A 318 -11.53 -15.35 -13.73
C GLN A 318 -12.81 -16.15 -14.00
N GLN A 319 -12.95 -16.69 -15.21
CA GLN A 319 -14.09 -17.50 -15.60
C GLN A 319 -14.31 -18.70 -14.67
N ALA A 320 -13.23 -19.43 -14.35
CA ALA A 320 -13.31 -20.59 -13.43
C ALA A 320 -13.82 -20.20 -12.04
N LYS A 321 -13.40 -19.04 -11.49
CA LYS A 321 -13.87 -18.54 -10.21
C LYS A 321 -15.33 -18.13 -10.24
N ILE A 322 -15.76 -17.41 -11.30
CA ILE A 322 -17.15 -16.98 -11.49
C ILE A 322 -18.06 -18.19 -11.62
N VAL A 323 -17.70 -19.14 -12.50
CA VAL A 323 -18.46 -20.38 -12.71
C VAL A 323 -18.56 -21.20 -11.42
N ALA A 324 -17.47 -21.29 -10.64
CA ALA A 324 -17.49 -21.99 -9.36
C ALA A 324 -18.44 -21.33 -8.37
N ALA A 325 -18.41 -19.99 -8.26
CA ALA A 325 -19.27 -19.22 -7.38
C ALA A 325 -20.76 -19.33 -7.80
N MET A 326 -21.07 -19.15 -9.09
CA MET A 326 -22.44 -19.23 -9.59
C MET A 326 -23.01 -20.65 -9.42
N THR A 327 -22.22 -21.68 -9.72
CA THR A 327 -22.65 -23.08 -9.52
C THR A 327 -22.88 -23.40 -8.05
N ALA A 328 -22.04 -22.88 -7.14
CA ALA A 328 -22.23 -23.08 -5.71
C ALA A 328 -23.44 -22.35 -5.16
N LEU A 329 -23.71 -21.12 -5.63
CA LEU A 329 -24.93 -20.37 -5.27
C LEU A 329 -26.21 -21.04 -5.77
N ASP A 330 -26.13 -21.76 -6.88
CA ASP A 330 -27.21 -22.53 -7.46
C ASP A 330 -28.52 -21.73 -7.61
N ALA A 331 -28.41 -20.45 -8.01
CA ALA A 331 -29.58 -19.59 -8.16
C ALA A 331 -30.40 -19.95 -9.41
N ASP A 332 -31.71 -19.74 -9.31
CA ASP A 332 -32.65 -19.94 -10.41
C ASP A 332 -32.58 -18.78 -11.40
N VAL A 333 -32.23 -17.57 -10.90
CA VAL A 333 -32.01 -16.37 -11.70
C VAL A 333 -30.80 -15.62 -11.16
N PHE A 334 -29.89 -15.26 -12.05
CA PHE A 334 -28.79 -14.33 -11.78
C PHE A 334 -29.03 -13.02 -12.51
N GLY A 335 -29.03 -11.90 -11.77
CA GLY A 335 -28.84 -10.56 -12.33
C GLY A 335 -27.35 -10.23 -12.30
N LEU A 336 -26.72 -10.14 -13.46
CA LEU A 336 -25.28 -9.95 -13.60
C LEU A 336 -24.97 -8.49 -13.91
N MET A 337 -23.91 -7.96 -13.33
CA MET A 337 -23.34 -6.65 -13.64
C MET A 337 -21.94 -6.82 -14.20
N GLU A 338 -21.53 -5.85 -15.04
CA GLU A 338 -20.19 -5.75 -15.63
C GLU A 338 -19.85 -6.87 -16.62
N ILE A 339 -20.84 -7.34 -17.38
CA ILE A 339 -20.61 -8.19 -18.54
C ILE A 339 -20.17 -7.32 -19.74
N GLU A 340 -19.19 -7.75 -20.51
CA GLU A 340 -18.76 -7.05 -21.72
C GLU A 340 -19.92 -6.90 -22.70
N ASN A 341 -20.15 -5.66 -23.16
CA ASN A 341 -21.24 -5.29 -24.07
C ASN A 341 -20.87 -5.55 -25.56
N ASN A 342 -20.37 -6.76 -25.83
CA ASN A 342 -19.96 -7.19 -27.18
C ASN A 342 -21.01 -8.10 -27.87
N GLY A 343 -22.08 -8.49 -27.17
CA GLY A 343 -23.15 -9.34 -27.65
C GLY A 343 -22.89 -10.84 -27.55
N THR A 344 -21.71 -11.28 -27.11
CA THR A 344 -21.30 -12.69 -27.00
C THR A 344 -20.78 -13.12 -25.63
N ALA A 345 -20.33 -12.20 -24.82
CA ALA A 345 -19.70 -12.51 -23.50
C ALA A 345 -20.65 -13.26 -22.55
N VAL A 346 -21.94 -12.91 -22.54
CA VAL A 346 -22.93 -13.62 -21.71
C VAL A 346 -23.13 -15.07 -22.21
N ASP A 347 -23.02 -15.31 -23.51
CA ASP A 347 -23.14 -16.65 -24.08
C ASP A 347 -21.95 -17.53 -23.76
N ASP A 348 -20.75 -16.93 -23.76
CA ASP A 348 -19.51 -17.60 -23.30
C ASP A 348 -19.63 -18.03 -21.84
N LEU A 349 -20.09 -17.14 -20.96
CA LEU A 349 -20.33 -17.47 -19.55
C LEU A 349 -21.37 -18.58 -19.37
N VAL A 350 -22.48 -18.54 -20.13
CA VAL A 350 -23.51 -19.60 -20.10
C VAL A 350 -22.96 -20.93 -20.60
N ALA A 351 -22.11 -20.91 -21.64
CA ALA A 351 -21.46 -22.13 -22.14
C ALA A 351 -20.55 -22.74 -21.05
N ALA A 352 -19.76 -21.90 -20.36
CA ALA A 352 -18.90 -22.34 -19.27
C ALA A 352 -19.69 -22.88 -18.05
N LEU A 353 -20.83 -22.25 -17.72
CA LEU A 353 -21.75 -22.76 -16.68
C LEU A 353 -22.34 -24.11 -17.05
N ASN A 354 -22.81 -24.27 -18.29
CA ASN A 354 -23.41 -25.52 -18.81
C ASN A 354 -22.36 -26.64 -18.89
N ALA A 355 -21.13 -26.32 -19.23
CA ALA A 355 -20.03 -27.29 -19.19
C ALA A 355 -19.80 -27.86 -17.79
N ARG A 356 -20.06 -27.11 -16.74
CA ARG A 356 -19.90 -27.54 -15.35
C ARG A 356 -21.16 -28.15 -14.74
N ALA A 357 -22.34 -27.57 -15.03
CA ALA A 357 -23.62 -27.95 -14.39
C ALA A 357 -24.41 -28.99 -15.18
N GLY A 358 -24.05 -29.22 -16.45
CA GLY A 358 -24.76 -30.03 -17.41
C GLY A 358 -25.39 -29.19 -18.54
N GLU A 359 -25.48 -29.75 -19.72
CA GLU A 359 -26.01 -29.08 -20.89
C GLU A 359 -27.47 -28.58 -20.64
N GLY A 360 -27.74 -27.33 -21.01
CA GLY A 360 -29.07 -26.72 -20.85
C GLY A 360 -29.47 -26.36 -19.43
N SER A 361 -28.56 -26.49 -18.43
CA SER A 361 -28.84 -26.10 -17.07
C SER A 361 -29.10 -24.59 -16.93
N TYR A 362 -28.45 -23.77 -17.74
CA TYR A 362 -28.58 -22.31 -17.76
C TYR A 362 -28.81 -21.76 -19.12
N ALA A 363 -29.54 -20.65 -19.21
CA ALA A 363 -29.78 -19.88 -20.44
C ALA A 363 -29.65 -18.36 -20.10
N ALA A 364 -29.34 -17.54 -21.13
CA ALA A 364 -29.33 -16.09 -21.01
C ALA A 364 -30.59 -15.45 -21.58
N VAL A 365 -31.03 -14.33 -20.99
CA VAL A 365 -31.98 -13.44 -21.63
C VAL A 365 -31.26 -12.68 -22.75
N ARG A 366 -31.75 -12.78 -23.99
CA ARG A 366 -31.13 -12.19 -25.17
C ARG A 366 -31.58 -10.76 -25.37
N THR A 367 -30.70 -9.82 -25.10
CA THR A 367 -30.96 -8.39 -25.31
C THR A 367 -30.18 -7.80 -26.49
N GLY A 368 -29.15 -8.53 -26.98
CA GLY A 368 -28.16 -7.97 -27.88
C GLY A 368 -27.30 -6.90 -27.17
N LYS A 369 -26.67 -6.04 -27.94
CA LYS A 369 -25.89 -4.91 -27.41
C LYS A 369 -26.83 -3.85 -26.82
N VAL A 370 -26.60 -3.42 -25.60
CA VAL A 370 -27.42 -2.44 -24.88
C VAL A 370 -26.61 -1.16 -24.60
N GLY A 371 -27.06 -0.03 -25.11
CA GLY A 371 -26.39 1.26 -24.90
C GLY A 371 -25.01 1.37 -25.55
N SER A 372 -24.17 2.27 -25.04
CA SER A 372 -22.84 2.58 -25.58
C SER A 372 -21.69 2.30 -24.63
N ASP A 373 -21.97 1.90 -23.37
CA ASP A 373 -20.90 1.54 -22.41
C ASP A 373 -20.23 0.22 -22.83
N ALA A 374 -19.00 0.03 -22.40
CA ALA A 374 -18.25 -1.21 -22.59
C ALA A 374 -18.83 -2.39 -21.81
N ILE A 375 -19.62 -2.13 -20.77
CA ILE A 375 -20.30 -3.13 -19.92
C ILE A 375 -21.82 -2.95 -19.97
N PHE A 376 -22.53 -4.02 -19.64
CA PHE A 376 -23.98 -3.99 -19.46
C PHE A 376 -24.44 -4.98 -18.37
N GLN A 377 -25.73 -4.93 -18.01
CA GLN A 377 -26.37 -5.88 -17.13
C GLN A 377 -27.00 -6.99 -17.94
N ALA A 378 -26.84 -8.23 -17.47
CA ALA A 378 -27.40 -9.43 -18.12
C ALA A 378 -28.18 -10.27 -17.11
N PHE A 379 -29.09 -11.11 -17.63
CA PHE A 379 -29.78 -12.13 -16.86
C PHE A 379 -29.41 -13.51 -17.36
N VAL A 380 -29.07 -14.38 -16.41
CA VAL A 380 -28.89 -15.82 -16.64
C VAL A 380 -29.86 -16.55 -15.75
N TYR A 381 -30.52 -17.57 -16.26
CA TYR A 381 -31.57 -18.29 -15.54
C TYR A 381 -31.54 -19.80 -15.82
N LYS A 382 -32.18 -20.58 -14.95
CA LYS A 382 -32.42 -22.01 -15.13
C LYS A 382 -33.74 -22.20 -15.86
N PRO A 383 -33.73 -22.76 -17.11
CA PRO A 383 -34.99 -23.01 -17.86
C PRO A 383 -35.95 -23.98 -17.18
N THR A 384 -35.44 -24.80 -16.25
CA THR A 384 -36.27 -25.72 -15.46
C THR A 384 -37.05 -25.07 -14.35
N ALA A 385 -36.64 -23.85 -13.94
CA ALA A 385 -37.22 -23.10 -12.80
C ALA A 385 -38.09 -21.93 -13.26
N VAL A 386 -37.69 -21.23 -14.32
CA VAL A 386 -38.37 -20.04 -14.85
C VAL A 386 -38.25 -19.98 -16.37
N GLU A 387 -39.18 -19.27 -17.01
CA GLU A 387 -39.11 -18.94 -18.43
C GLU A 387 -39.38 -17.44 -18.64
N PRO A 388 -38.71 -16.80 -19.61
CA PRO A 388 -39.00 -15.42 -19.99
C PRO A 388 -40.39 -15.31 -20.62
N VAL A 389 -41.14 -14.26 -20.24
CA VAL A 389 -42.45 -13.95 -20.82
C VAL A 389 -42.29 -12.79 -21.83
N GLY A 390 -42.47 -13.07 -23.11
CA GLY A 390 -42.26 -12.08 -24.17
C GLY A 390 -40.80 -11.84 -24.54
N SER A 391 -40.55 -10.75 -25.24
CA SER A 391 -39.18 -10.30 -25.58
C SER A 391 -38.58 -9.44 -24.49
N ALA A 392 -37.25 -9.46 -24.40
CA ALA A 392 -36.54 -8.51 -23.54
C ALA A 392 -36.76 -7.07 -24.05
N GLU A 393 -37.06 -6.18 -23.13
CA GLU A 393 -37.22 -4.75 -23.41
C GLU A 393 -36.08 -3.97 -22.77
N THR A 394 -35.52 -3.02 -23.54
CA THR A 394 -34.49 -2.08 -23.01
C THR A 394 -35.18 -0.77 -22.67
N LEU A 395 -35.13 -0.40 -21.42
CA LEU A 395 -35.61 0.92 -20.96
C LEU A 395 -34.54 1.98 -21.32
N SER A 396 -34.95 2.95 -22.16
CA SER A 396 -34.14 4.15 -22.39
C SER A 396 -34.79 5.32 -21.67
N PHE A 397 -34.09 5.86 -20.69
CA PHE A 397 -34.47 7.16 -20.11
C PHE A 397 -33.97 8.23 -21.08
N GLY A 398 -34.89 8.97 -21.72
CA GLY A 398 -34.53 10.12 -22.54
C GLY A 398 -33.60 11.01 -21.71
N SER A 399 -32.57 11.58 -22.32
CA SER A 399 -31.67 12.54 -21.68
C SER A 399 -32.50 13.73 -21.20
N THR A 400 -33.02 13.68 -19.98
CA THR A 400 -33.35 14.89 -19.25
C THR A 400 -32.00 15.50 -18.92
N GLY A 401 -31.56 16.41 -19.84
CA GLY A 401 -30.36 17.15 -19.61
C GLY A 401 -30.44 17.86 -18.27
N ASN A 402 -29.46 17.58 -17.46
CA ASN A 402 -28.68 18.53 -16.66
C ASN A 402 -27.44 17.80 -16.16
#